data_55c8860ba559d851ffc8fc130ba678fc
#
_entry.id   55c8860ba559d851ffc8fc130ba678fc
#
_cell.length_a   1.000
_cell.length_b   1.000
_cell.length_c   1.000
_cell.angle_alpha   90.00
_cell.angle_beta   90.00
_cell.angle_gamma   90.00
#
_symmetry.space_group_name_H-M   'P 1'
#
loop_
_entity.id
_entity.type
_entity.pdbx_description
1 polymer ?
#
loop_
_entity_poly.entity_id
_entity_poly.type
_entity_poly.pdbx_seq_one_letter_code
_entity_poly.pdbx_strand_id
1 'polypeptide(L)'
;MQSPPPPIQAPLDRTDRTESGGTPGPRPALDSEITWLLHRAAQHMRGATGEQAEQHQLQLRDYIVLSALEMTPNLTQGELGKTLGLDKTTLMSQLDRLERRGLVVRRPAPHDRRARIPEITEAGNALRAQVAAACTDVEAAALQNYTHEQVQLFRRMLFEIIGDSEDRGSCL
;
A
#
# COMPACT_ATOMS: atom_id res chain seq x y z
N MET A 1 15.31 -19.20 27.82
CA MET A 1 15.89 -17.87 27.88
C MET A 1 16.65 -17.68 26.59
N GLN A 2 15.99 -17.14 25.54
CA GLN A 2 16.63 -16.86 24.27
C GLN A 2 17.25 -15.46 24.36
N SER A 3 18.54 -15.38 24.01
CA SER A 3 19.24 -14.10 23.94
C SER A 3 18.62 -13.19 22.89
N PRO A 4 18.53 -11.87 23.14
CA PRO A 4 18.01 -10.93 22.15
C PRO A 4 18.88 -10.96 20.90
N PRO A 5 18.30 -10.76 19.71
CA PRO A 5 19.04 -10.66 18.47
C PRO A 5 20.03 -9.48 18.55
N PRO A 6 21.18 -9.58 17.89
CA PRO A 6 22.15 -8.51 17.88
C PRO A 6 21.55 -7.24 17.26
N PRO A 7 21.97 -6.06 17.70
CA PRO A 7 21.51 -4.80 17.11
C PRO A 7 21.86 -4.77 15.64
N ILE A 8 20.93 -4.25 14.84
CA ILE A 8 21.13 -4.01 13.41
C ILE A 8 22.33 -3.08 13.30
N GLN A 9 23.45 -3.63 12.88
CA GLN A 9 24.60 -2.82 12.54
C GLN A 9 24.24 -2.06 11.26
N ALA A 10 24.17 -0.75 11.35
CA ALA A 10 24.23 0.11 10.17
C ALA A 10 25.41 -0.37 9.31
N PRO A 11 25.33 -0.32 7.98
CA PRO A 11 26.43 -0.72 7.13
C PRO A 11 27.67 0.07 7.53
N LEU A 12 28.56 -0.60 8.24
CA LEU A 12 29.86 -0.05 8.61
C LEU A 12 30.60 0.26 7.33
N ASP A 13 31.13 1.45 7.31
CA ASP A 13 32.15 1.98 6.45
C ASP A 13 33.08 0.86 5.91
N ARG A 14 32.87 0.48 4.65
CA ARG A 14 33.76 -0.42 3.93
C ARG A 14 34.88 0.38 3.31
N THR A 15 35.71 0.94 4.14
CA THR A 15 37.08 1.26 3.77
C THR A 15 37.94 0.02 4.05
N ASP A 16 37.92 -0.96 3.19
CA ASP A 16 39.08 -1.75 2.80
C ASP A 16 38.68 -2.83 1.78
N ARG A 17 38.92 -2.54 0.53
CA ARG A 17 39.28 -3.53 -0.49
C ARG A 17 40.04 -2.81 -1.59
N THR A 18 41.35 -2.98 -1.53
CA THR A 18 42.30 -2.69 -2.59
C THR A 18 41.94 -3.42 -3.89
N GLU A 19 41.94 -2.63 -4.96
CA GLU A 19 42.36 -2.91 -6.33
C GLU A 19 41.54 -3.87 -7.20
N SER A 20 40.74 -3.27 -8.08
CA SER A 20 40.82 -3.59 -9.52
C SER A 20 40.18 -2.44 -10.30
N GLY A 21 40.92 -1.86 -11.25
CA GLY A 21 40.69 -0.60 -11.90
C GLY A 21 39.34 -0.49 -12.65
N GLY A 22 38.54 0.39 -12.17
CA GLY A 22 37.36 0.96 -12.78
C GLY A 22 36.89 2.05 -11.84
N THR A 23 37.00 3.31 -12.23
CA THR A 23 36.51 4.44 -11.46
C THR A 23 35.03 4.19 -11.13
N PRO A 24 34.62 3.90 -9.87
CA PRO A 24 33.22 3.88 -9.53
C PRO A 24 32.73 5.32 -9.63
N GLY A 25 31.81 5.58 -10.55
CA GLY A 25 31.08 6.84 -10.54
C GLY A 25 30.49 7.07 -9.14
N PRO A 26 30.25 8.34 -8.75
CA PRO A 26 29.72 8.64 -7.43
C PRO A 26 28.43 7.85 -7.24
N ARG A 27 28.45 6.83 -6.37
CA ARG A 27 27.23 6.24 -5.86
C ARG A 27 26.51 7.36 -5.12
N PRO A 28 25.28 7.67 -5.50
CA PRO A 28 24.53 8.67 -4.75
C PRO A 28 24.48 8.21 -3.29
N ALA A 29 24.66 9.12 -2.36
CA ALA A 29 24.47 8.92 -0.92
C ALA A 29 23.00 8.66 -0.56
N LEU A 30 22.22 8.15 -1.50
CA LEU A 30 20.79 7.89 -1.39
C LEU A 30 20.45 6.72 -0.45
N ASP A 31 21.40 5.81 -0.23
CA ASP A 31 21.16 4.61 0.58
C ASP A 31 20.95 4.90 2.07
N SER A 32 21.17 6.13 2.52
CA SER A 32 20.92 6.57 3.89
C SER A 32 19.78 7.58 4.03
N GLU A 33 19.25 8.08 2.93
CA GLU A 33 18.14 9.05 2.97
C GLU A 33 16.82 8.36 3.27
N ILE A 34 16.14 8.77 4.35
CA ILE A 34 14.88 8.18 4.79
C ILE A 34 13.83 8.21 3.68
N THR A 35 13.72 9.31 2.93
CA THR A 35 12.78 9.44 1.81
C THR A 35 13.02 8.36 0.75
N TRP A 36 14.28 8.11 0.41
CA TRP A 36 14.64 7.07 -0.56
C TRP A 36 14.33 5.66 -0.03
N LEU A 37 14.67 5.39 1.23
CA LEU A 37 14.39 4.11 1.87
C LEU A 37 12.89 3.84 1.94
N LEU A 38 12.08 4.83 2.31
CA LEU A 38 10.62 4.73 2.30
C LEU A 38 10.09 4.46 0.90
N HIS A 39 10.60 5.16 -0.12
CA HIS A 39 10.20 4.92 -1.51
C HIS A 39 10.51 3.49 -1.95
N ARG A 40 11.73 3.02 -1.67
CA ARG A 40 12.15 1.65 -2.03
C ARG A 40 11.36 0.59 -1.28
N ALA A 41 11.12 0.78 0.01
CA ALA A 41 10.30 -0.12 0.82
C ALA A 41 8.86 -0.17 0.29
N ALA A 42 8.27 0.99 0.00
CA ALA A 42 6.94 1.07 -0.58
C ALA A 42 6.84 0.38 -1.95
N GLN A 43 7.84 0.57 -2.83
CA GLN A 43 7.88 -0.13 -4.12
C GLN A 43 7.93 -1.66 -3.94
N HIS A 44 8.79 -2.14 -3.02
CA HIS A 44 8.92 -3.57 -2.75
C HIS A 44 7.60 -4.17 -2.22
N MET A 45 7.02 -3.54 -1.22
CA MET A 45 5.75 -3.99 -0.62
C MET A 45 4.60 -3.96 -1.63
N ARG A 46 4.53 -2.92 -2.47
CA ARG A 46 3.52 -2.82 -3.54
C ARG A 46 3.65 -3.93 -4.58
N GLY A 47 4.87 -4.30 -4.96
CA GLY A 47 5.10 -5.43 -5.86
C GLY A 47 4.57 -6.72 -5.25
N ALA A 48 5.00 -7.05 -4.04
CA ALA A 48 4.59 -8.27 -3.35
C ALA A 48 3.07 -8.32 -3.08
N THR A 49 2.46 -7.20 -2.66
CA THR A 49 1.00 -7.10 -2.47
C THR A 49 0.25 -7.20 -3.80
N GLY A 50 0.80 -6.63 -4.87
CA GLY A 50 0.24 -6.71 -6.22
C GLY A 50 0.20 -8.15 -6.73
N GLU A 51 1.26 -8.90 -6.54
CA GLU A 51 1.32 -10.34 -6.87
C GLU A 51 0.23 -11.14 -6.14
N GLN A 52 -0.03 -10.84 -4.86
CA GLN A 52 -1.11 -11.49 -4.13
C GLN A 52 -2.49 -11.12 -4.70
N ALA A 53 -2.72 -9.86 -5.04
CA ALA A 53 -3.96 -9.46 -5.67
C ALA A 53 -4.17 -10.15 -7.03
N GLU A 54 -3.13 -10.28 -7.84
CA GLU A 54 -3.17 -10.95 -9.14
C GLU A 54 -3.49 -12.44 -9.04
N GLN A 55 -3.01 -13.15 -8.02
CA GLN A 55 -3.37 -14.54 -7.75
C GLN A 55 -4.89 -14.72 -7.54
N HIS A 56 -5.55 -13.66 -7.06
CA HIS A 56 -7.01 -13.60 -6.92
C HIS A 56 -7.70 -12.88 -8.09
N GLN A 57 -7.00 -12.70 -9.22
CA GLN A 57 -7.52 -12.01 -10.41
C GLN A 57 -7.95 -10.56 -10.14
N LEU A 58 -7.36 -9.91 -9.15
CA LEU A 58 -7.51 -8.49 -8.87
C LEU A 58 -6.22 -7.74 -9.23
N GLN A 59 -6.35 -6.52 -9.70
CA GLN A 59 -5.22 -5.59 -9.68
C GLN A 59 -5.09 -5.01 -8.26
N LEU A 60 -3.88 -4.62 -7.86
CA LEU A 60 -3.67 -3.96 -6.57
C LEU A 60 -4.63 -2.77 -6.35
N ARG A 61 -4.86 -1.98 -7.40
CA ARG A 61 -5.81 -0.85 -7.36
C ARG A 61 -7.25 -1.28 -7.08
N ASP A 62 -7.69 -2.42 -7.62
CA ASP A 62 -9.02 -2.97 -7.35
C ASP A 62 -9.17 -3.34 -5.88
N TYR A 63 -8.14 -4.00 -5.31
CA TYR A 63 -8.10 -4.33 -3.90
C TYR A 63 -8.16 -3.09 -3.01
N ILE A 64 -7.43 -2.03 -3.37
CA ILE A 64 -7.44 -0.76 -2.62
C ILE A 64 -8.83 -0.10 -2.67
N VAL A 65 -9.49 -0.08 -3.84
CA VAL A 65 -10.84 0.46 -3.97
C VAL A 65 -11.83 -0.35 -3.13
N LEU A 66 -11.80 -1.68 -3.20
CA LEU A 66 -12.67 -2.55 -2.39
C LEU A 66 -12.42 -2.35 -0.89
N SER A 67 -11.17 -2.20 -0.47
CA SER A 67 -10.83 -1.95 0.93
C SER A 67 -11.34 -0.58 1.41
N ALA A 68 -11.24 0.45 0.59
CA ALA A 68 -11.78 1.77 0.92
C ALA A 68 -13.31 1.77 1.04
N LEU A 69 -14.00 1.04 0.17
CA LEU A 69 -15.47 0.92 0.22
C LEU A 69 -15.95 0.19 1.48
N GLU A 70 -15.19 -0.80 1.94
CA GLU A 70 -15.52 -1.53 3.16
C GLU A 70 -15.25 -0.68 4.40
N MET A 71 -14.10 0.01 4.45
CA MET A 71 -13.70 0.83 5.61
C MET A 71 -14.50 2.11 5.75
N THR A 72 -14.95 2.68 4.63
CA THR A 72 -15.65 3.98 4.61
C THR A 72 -16.88 3.87 3.70
N PRO A 73 -17.96 3.26 4.18
CA PRO A 73 -19.19 3.13 3.41
C PRO A 73 -19.87 4.49 3.16
N ASN A 74 -20.73 4.54 2.17
CA ASN A 74 -21.58 5.68 1.80
C ASN A 74 -20.84 6.89 1.18
N LEU A 75 -19.58 6.76 0.82
CA LEU A 75 -18.89 7.81 0.05
C LEU A 75 -19.44 7.87 -1.38
N THR A 76 -19.71 9.08 -1.87
CA THR A 76 -19.92 9.29 -3.30
C THR A 76 -18.64 8.96 -4.09
N GLN A 77 -18.79 8.69 -5.39
CA GLN A 77 -17.61 8.48 -6.25
C GLN A 77 -16.61 9.64 -6.20
N GLY A 78 -17.11 10.88 -6.05
CA GLY A 78 -16.23 12.05 -5.93
C GLY A 78 -15.43 12.06 -4.63
N GLU A 79 -16.07 11.73 -3.51
CA GLU A 79 -15.41 11.62 -2.20
C GLU A 79 -14.44 10.44 -2.16
N LEU A 80 -14.83 9.29 -2.69
CA LEU A 80 -13.95 8.13 -2.81
C LEU A 80 -12.69 8.44 -3.63
N GLY A 81 -12.83 9.16 -4.76
CA GLY A 81 -11.69 9.61 -5.56
C GLY A 81 -10.74 10.50 -4.77
N LYS A 82 -11.29 11.45 -4.03
CA LYS A 82 -10.49 12.30 -3.14
C LYS A 82 -9.81 11.49 -2.04
N THR A 83 -10.51 10.55 -1.43
CA THR A 83 -9.95 9.67 -0.38
C THR A 83 -8.79 8.83 -0.89
N LEU A 84 -8.87 8.36 -2.13
CA LEU A 84 -7.83 7.49 -2.72
C LEU A 84 -6.77 8.27 -3.52
N GLY A 85 -6.88 9.59 -3.64
CA GLY A 85 -5.99 10.39 -4.48
C GLY A 85 -6.09 10.02 -5.97
N LEU A 86 -7.25 9.55 -6.42
CA LEU A 86 -7.48 9.13 -7.79
C LEU A 86 -8.22 10.21 -8.59
N ASP A 87 -7.76 10.43 -9.82
CA ASP A 87 -8.55 11.21 -10.76
C ASP A 87 -9.86 10.49 -11.15
N LYS A 88 -10.83 11.29 -11.60
CA LYS A 88 -12.16 10.80 -11.91
C LYS A 88 -12.16 9.68 -12.96
N THR A 89 -11.34 9.81 -13.99
CA THR A 89 -11.31 8.86 -15.13
C THR A 89 -10.77 7.50 -14.66
N THR A 90 -9.70 7.52 -13.90
CA THR A 90 -9.08 6.32 -13.32
C THR A 90 -10.03 5.60 -12.39
N LEU A 91 -10.67 6.32 -11.45
CA LEU A 91 -11.64 5.72 -10.53
C LEU A 91 -12.85 5.14 -11.27
N MET A 92 -13.42 5.88 -12.24
CA MET A 92 -14.54 5.39 -13.02
C MET A 92 -14.21 4.10 -13.76
N SER A 93 -13.06 4.02 -14.40
CA SER A 93 -12.62 2.81 -15.11
C SER A 93 -12.50 1.61 -14.16
N GLN A 94 -12.00 1.82 -12.93
CA GLN A 94 -11.91 0.76 -11.91
C GLN A 94 -13.27 0.33 -11.42
N LEU A 95 -14.15 1.27 -11.08
CA LEU A 95 -15.52 0.96 -10.64
C LEU A 95 -16.31 0.23 -11.73
N ASP A 96 -16.15 0.62 -13.00
CA ASP A 96 -16.79 -0.06 -14.14
C ASP A 96 -16.30 -1.52 -14.28
N ARG A 97 -15.02 -1.77 -14.05
CA ARG A 97 -14.45 -3.12 -14.07
C ARG A 97 -14.96 -3.96 -12.89
N LEU A 98 -14.97 -3.41 -11.69
CA LEU A 98 -15.45 -4.09 -10.49
C LEU A 98 -16.95 -4.38 -10.57
N GLU A 99 -17.74 -3.44 -11.08
CA GLU A 99 -19.19 -3.62 -11.26
C GLU A 99 -19.50 -4.71 -12.31
N ARG A 100 -18.80 -4.73 -13.45
CA ARG A 100 -18.92 -5.82 -14.45
C ARG A 100 -18.60 -7.20 -13.87
N ARG A 101 -17.78 -7.26 -12.85
CA ARG A 101 -17.45 -8.51 -12.13
C ARG A 101 -18.41 -8.80 -10.98
N GLY A 102 -19.39 -7.94 -10.72
CA GLY A 102 -20.35 -8.10 -9.61
C GLY A 102 -19.73 -7.87 -8.23
N LEU A 103 -18.55 -7.24 -8.14
CA LEU A 103 -17.85 -7.00 -6.86
C LEU A 103 -18.27 -5.68 -6.21
N VAL A 104 -18.83 -4.76 -7.00
CA VAL A 104 -19.34 -3.45 -6.59
C VAL A 104 -20.69 -3.22 -7.26
N VAL A 105 -21.56 -2.47 -6.61
CA VAL A 105 -22.82 -1.93 -7.17
C VAL A 105 -22.84 -0.42 -6.95
N ARG A 106 -23.36 0.34 -7.90
CA ARG A 106 -23.46 1.81 -7.80
C ARG A 106 -24.91 2.24 -7.65
N ARG A 107 -25.26 2.82 -6.50
CA ARG A 107 -26.61 3.32 -6.21
C ARG A 107 -26.69 4.82 -6.38
N PRO A 108 -27.88 5.37 -6.74
CA PRO A 108 -28.11 6.82 -6.69
C PRO A 108 -27.95 7.32 -5.24
N ALA A 109 -27.30 8.47 -5.07
CA ALA A 109 -27.27 9.10 -3.75
C ALA A 109 -28.67 9.60 -3.35
N PRO A 110 -29.07 9.52 -2.06
CA PRO A 110 -30.42 9.87 -1.61
C PRO A 110 -30.84 11.31 -1.92
N HIS A 111 -29.88 12.24 -1.88
CA HIS A 111 -30.15 13.69 -2.02
C HIS A 111 -29.63 14.29 -3.33
N ASP A 112 -28.90 13.51 -4.15
CA ASP A 112 -28.40 13.93 -5.45
C ASP A 112 -28.47 12.79 -6.47
N ARG A 113 -29.46 12.84 -7.34
CA ARG A 113 -29.65 11.83 -8.40
C ARG A 113 -28.52 11.76 -9.42
N ARG A 114 -27.65 12.78 -9.47
CA ARG A 114 -26.47 12.79 -10.35
C ARG A 114 -25.26 12.12 -9.71
N ALA A 115 -25.22 12.08 -8.37
CA ALA A 115 -24.18 11.40 -7.63
C ALA A 115 -24.46 9.88 -7.54
N ARG A 116 -23.40 9.10 -7.53
CA ARG A 116 -23.45 7.66 -7.33
C ARG A 116 -22.62 7.30 -6.10
N ILE A 117 -23.15 6.40 -5.30
CA ILE A 117 -22.48 5.80 -4.15
C ILE A 117 -22.12 4.37 -4.56
N PRO A 118 -20.84 4.05 -4.70
CA PRO A 118 -20.40 2.68 -4.91
C PRO A 118 -20.45 1.92 -3.57
N GLU A 119 -21.00 0.72 -3.61
CA GLU A 119 -21.09 -0.19 -2.47
C GLU A 119 -20.40 -1.50 -2.82
N ILE A 120 -19.62 -2.04 -1.90
CA ILE A 120 -19.03 -3.36 -2.05
C ILE A 120 -20.12 -4.42 -1.91
N THR A 121 -20.13 -5.42 -2.77
CA THR A 121 -21.04 -6.57 -2.66
C THR A 121 -20.48 -7.61 -1.68
N GLU A 122 -21.29 -8.59 -1.29
CA GLU A 122 -20.83 -9.73 -0.49
C GLU A 122 -19.68 -10.48 -1.19
N ALA A 123 -19.80 -10.72 -2.50
CA ALA A 123 -18.74 -11.33 -3.30
C ALA A 123 -17.48 -10.46 -3.34
N GLY A 124 -17.62 -9.14 -3.47
CA GLY A 124 -16.53 -8.19 -3.42
C GLY A 124 -15.81 -8.22 -2.07
N ASN A 125 -16.57 -8.25 -0.97
CA ASN A 125 -16.00 -8.28 0.37
C ASN A 125 -15.31 -9.62 0.68
N ALA A 126 -15.88 -10.74 0.24
CA ALA A 126 -15.26 -12.06 0.38
C ALA A 126 -13.90 -12.11 -0.36
N LEU A 127 -13.86 -11.62 -1.60
CA LEU A 127 -12.64 -11.58 -2.39
C LEU A 127 -11.59 -10.62 -1.79
N ARG A 128 -12.02 -9.42 -1.35
CA ARG A 128 -11.16 -8.48 -0.63
C ARG A 128 -10.53 -9.11 0.61
N ALA A 129 -11.34 -9.84 1.40
CA ALA A 129 -10.85 -10.49 2.62
C ALA A 129 -9.78 -11.55 2.34
N GLN A 130 -9.92 -12.32 1.26
CA GLN A 130 -8.88 -13.28 0.82
C GLN A 130 -7.57 -12.58 0.49
N VAL A 131 -7.63 -11.50 -0.31
CA VAL A 131 -6.43 -10.71 -0.64
C VAL A 131 -5.84 -10.06 0.61
N ALA A 132 -6.67 -9.54 1.53
CA ALA A 132 -6.20 -8.94 2.78
C ALA A 132 -5.41 -9.94 3.64
N ALA A 133 -5.88 -11.19 3.73
CA ALA A 133 -5.16 -12.24 4.45
C ALA A 133 -3.79 -12.52 3.81
N ALA A 134 -3.75 -12.67 2.48
CA ALA A 134 -2.49 -12.87 1.76
C ALA A 134 -1.51 -11.69 1.90
N CYS A 135 -2.02 -10.45 1.92
CA CYS A 135 -1.21 -9.26 2.18
C CYS A 135 -0.64 -9.23 3.61
N THR A 136 -1.41 -9.72 4.59
CA THR A 136 -0.92 -9.87 5.98
C THR A 136 0.27 -10.82 6.05
N ASP A 137 0.24 -11.91 5.30
CA ASP A 137 1.36 -12.85 5.23
C ASP A 137 2.60 -12.21 4.60
N VAL A 138 2.44 -11.39 3.57
CA VAL A 138 3.52 -10.60 2.96
C VAL A 138 4.14 -9.64 3.97
N GLU A 139 3.33 -8.91 4.73
CA GLU A 139 3.83 -8.02 5.79
C GLU A 139 4.57 -8.81 6.88
N ALA A 140 4.00 -9.94 7.33
CA ALA A 140 4.62 -10.78 8.33
C ALA A 140 5.98 -11.33 7.86
N ALA A 141 6.08 -11.75 6.61
CA ALA A 141 7.33 -12.22 6.02
C ALA A 141 8.38 -11.10 5.92
N ALA A 142 7.98 -9.90 5.52
CA ALA A 142 8.89 -8.75 5.42
C ALA A 142 9.42 -8.30 6.80
N LEU A 143 8.63 -8.49 7.85
CA LEU A 143 8.91 -8.02 9.19
C LEU A 143 9.30 -9.15 10.18
N GLN A 144 9.51 -10.38 9.71
CA GLN A 144 9.73 -11.57 10.53
C GLN A 144 10.95 -11.49 11.48
N ASN A 145 11.93 -10.65 11.13
CA ASN A 145 13.15 -10.47 11.92
C ASN A 145 13.02 -9.41 13.02
N TYR A 146 11.85 -8.78 13.15
CA TYR A 146 11.61 -7.71 14.12
C TYR A 146 10.64 -8.18 15.20
N THR A 147 10.82 -7.67 16.43
CA THR A 147 9.88 -7.94 17.52
C THR A 147 8.55 -7.23 17.29
N HIS A 148 7.50 -7.71 17.94
CA HIS A 148 6.19 -7.05 17.89
C HIS A 148 6.28 -5.55 18.26
N GLU A 149 7.05 -5.22 19.30
CA GLU A 149 7.23 -3.84 19.76
C GLU A 149 7.92 -2.96 18.70
N GLN A 150 8.92 -3.50 18.00
CA GLN A 150 9.60 -2.80 16.91
C GLN A 150 8.64 -2.55 15.73
N VAL A 151 7.85 -3.54 15.37
CA VAL A 151 6.84 -3.39 14.30
C VAL A 151 5.80 -2.34 14.69
N GLN A 152 5.30 -2.33 15.93
CA GLN A 152 4.37 -1.31 16.40
C GLN A 152 4.98 0.09 16.45
N LEU A 153 6.24 0.20 16.85
CA LEU A 153 6.97 1.47 16.80
C LEU A 153 7.08 1.98 15.36
N PHE A 154 7.49 1.11 14.44
CA PHE A 154 7.61 1.45 13.03
C PHE A 154 6.28 1.93 12.42
N ARG A 155 5.18 1.24 12.73
CA ARG A 155 3.83 1.67 12.31
C ARG A 155 3.49 3.07 12.84
N ARG A 156 3.75 3.35 14.13
CA ARG A 156 3.51 4.69 14.70
C ARG A 156 4.34 5.76 14.01
N MET A 157 5.63 5.50 13.76
CA MET A 157 6.50 6.44 13.06
C MET A 157 5.98 6.76 11.64
N LEU A 158 5.51 5.75 10.92
CA LEU A 158 4.92 5.95 9.59
C LEU A 158 3.65 6.80 9.67
N PHE A 159 2.76 6.56 10.64
CA PHE A 159 1.57 7.37 10.85
C PHE A 159 1.91 8.82 11.20
N GLU A 160 2.92 9.04 12.06
CA GLU A 160 3.38 10.39 12.42
C GLU A 160 3.99 11.13 11.21
N ILE A 161 4.75 10.43 10.36
CA ILE A 161 5.32 11.01 9.12
C ILE A 161 4.21 11.36 8.11
N ILE A 162 3.19 10.51 7.96
CA ILE A 162 2.05 10.77 7.09
C ILE A 162 1.26 11.96 7.62
N GLY A 163 1.10 12.07 8.95
CA GLY A 163 0.38 13.14 9.61
C GLY A 163 -1.08 13.24 9.16
N ASP A 164 -1.71 14.35 9.51
CA ASP A 164 -3.03 14.73 9.02
C ASP A 164 -2.95 15.42 7.65
N SER A 165 -1.95 15.08 6.83
CA SER A 165 -1.78 15.74 5.54
C SER A 165 -3.04 15.53 4.71
N GLU A 166 -3.72 16.62 4.38
CA GLU A 166 -4.78 16.63 3.36
C GLU A 166 -4.21 16.33 1.96
N ASP A 167 -2.90 16.34 1.83
CA ASP A 167 -2.19 15.95 0.61
C ASP A 167 -2.26 14.43 0.46
N ARG A 168 -3.37 14.03 -0.10
CA ARG A 168 -3.62 12.66 -0.56
C ARG A 168 -2.86 12.43 -1.85
N GLY A 169 -1.53 12.50 -1.76
CA GLY A 169 -0.68 12.20 -2.89
C GLY A 169 -1.13 10.91 -3.56
N SER A 170 -1.22 10.93 -4.88
CA SER A 170 -1.52 9.74 -5.68
C SER A 170 -0.51 8.64 -5.36
N CYS A 171 -0.85 7.79 -4.42
CA CYS A 171 -0.02 6.63 -4.03
C CYS A 171 -0.12 5.47 -5.01
N LEU A 172 -0.77 5.67 -6.18
CA LEU A 172 -1.07 4.60 -7.13
C LEU A 172 -0.43 4.83 -8.48
#